data_f1addcd7e6a5de685c57f280719f611d
#
_entry.id   f1addcd7e6a5de685c57f280719f611d
#
_cell.length_a   1.000
_cell.length_b   1.000
_cell.length_c   1.000
_cell.angle_alpha   90.00
_cell.angle_beta   90.00
_cell.angle_gamma   90.00
#
_symmetry.space_group_name_H-M   'P 1'
#
loop_
_entity.id
_entity.type
_entity.pdbx_description
1 polymer ?
#
loop_
_entity_poly.entity_id
_entity_poly.type
_entity_poly.pdbx_seq_one_letter_code
_entity_poly.pdbx_strand_id
1 'polypeptide(L)'
;MFIQKFVSGGVSEDTQKYIIITQSSGKFFEVYGYDAFMFSFLSDYKVLQNGKTYKCGFPDSSLTKITNKLSDLKISYQIIYRGRNPFVKDFKKINQYSKYKLIALQKLDIKERMDALVEKVKSLNEEQAKKVMLEIEKCLE
;
A
#
# COMPACT_ATOMS: atom_id res chain seq x y z
N MET A 1 18.35 3.55 2.68
CA MET A 1 17.09 4.05 3.18
C MET A 1 15.93 3.28 2.58
N PHE A 2 14.88 3.13 3.31
CA PHE A 2 13.74 2.32 2.90
C PHE A 2 13.12 2.79 1.58
N ILE A 3 12.74 4.07 1.48
CA ILE A 3 12.12 4.60 0.27
C ILE A 3 13.05 4.50 -0.93
N GLN A 4 14.32 4.77 -0.73
CA GLN A 4 15.33 4.67 -1.76
C GLN A 4 15.46 3.24 -2.30
N LYS A 5 15.28 2.26 -1.42
CA LYS A 5 15.30 0.85 -1.78
C LYS A 5 14.17 0.49 -2.74
N PHE A 6 12.98 1.05 -2.55
CA PHE A 6 11.86 0.84 -3.45
C PHE A 6 12.09 1.51 -4.80
N VAL A 7 12.58 2.72 -4.78
CA VAL A 7 12.83 3.48 -6.01
C VAL A 7 13.92 2.82 -6.85
N SER A 8 15.00 2.40 -6.24
CA SER A 8 16.12 1.80 -6.96
C SER A 8 15.80 0.42 -7.53
N GLY A 9 14.80 -0.26 -6.97
CA GLY A 9 14.42 -1.57 -7.45
C GLY A 9 13.61 -1.58 -8.72
N GLY A 10 13.09 -0.43 -9.17
CA GLY A 10 12.22 -0.39 -10.33
C GLY A 10 12.40 0.87 -11.14
N VAL A 11 13.07 0.75 -12.26
CA VAL A 11 13.25 1.88 -13.20
C VAL A 11 11.88 2.39 -13.64
N SER A 12 10.92 1.48 -13.84
CA SER A 12 9.58 1.84 -14.25
C SER A 12 8.79 2.58 -13.18
N GLU A 13 9.21 2.52 -11.91
CA GLU A 13 8.54 3.21 -10.81
C GLU A 13 8.56 4.72 -10.99
N ASP A 14 9.66 5.26 -11.49
CA ASP A 14 9.80 6.71 -11.68
C ASP A 14 8.87 7.26 -12.74
N THR A 15 8.45 6.42 -13.68
CA THR A 15 7.58 6.83 -14.80
C THR A 15 6.14 6.42 -14.60
N GLN A 16 5.84 5.58 -13.62
CA GLN A 16 4.48 5.13 -13.37
C GLN A 16 3.66 6.27 -12.76
N LYS A 17 2.49 6.52 -13.33
CA LYS A 17 1.60 7.61 -12.94
C LYS A 17 0.21 7.12 -12.55
N TYR A 18 -0.02 5.83 -12.62
CA TYR A 18 -1.35 5.24 -12.45
C TYR A 18 -1.33 4.13 -11.42
N ILE A 19 -2.40 4.04 -10.65
CA ILE A 19 -2.68 2.80 -9.94
C ILE A 19 -3.19 1.81 -10.97
N ILE A 20 -2.62 0.62 -10.99
CA ILE A 20 -3.04 -0.43 -11.92
C ILE A 20 -3.91 -1.43 -11.18
N ILE A 21 -5.17 -1.51 -11.59
CA ILE A 21 -6.15 -2.43 -11.03
C ILE A 21 -6.34 -3.55 -12.04
N THR A 22 -6.08 -4.79 -11.65
CA THR A 22 -6.14 -5.93 -12.56
C THR A 22 -7.29 -6.86 -12.18
N GLN A 23 -8.10 -7.21 -13.15
CA GLN A 23 -9.16 -8.19 -12.94
C GLN A 23 -8.54 -9.59 -12.82
N SER A 24 -8.61 -10.17 -11.63
CA SER A 24 -8.03 -11.48 -11.36
C SER A 24 -9.01 -12.62 -11.71
N SER A 25 -10.30 -12.34 -11.61
CA SER A 25 -11.36 -13.28 -11.99
C SER A 25 -12.59 -12.49 -12.39
N GLY A 26 -13.66 -13.17 -12.76
CA GLY A 26 -14.90 -12.51 -13.15
C GLY A 26 -15.52 -11.62 -12.06
N LYS A 27 -15.17 -11.87 -10.81
CA LYS A 27 -15.79 -11.19 -9.67
C LYS A 27 -14.81 -10.43 -8.78
N PHE A 28 -13.51 -10.48 -9.09
CA PHE A 28 -12.50 -9.85 -8.23
C PHE A 28 -11.49 -9.07 -9.03
N PHE A 29 -11.02 -7.99 -8.40
CA PHE A 29 -9.92 -7.17 -8.89
C PHE A 29 -8.82 -7.13 -7.83
N GLU A 30 -7.60 -6.93 -8.27
CA GLU A 30 -6.44 -6.88 -7.38
C GLU A 30 -5.48 -5.76 -7.79
N VAL A 31 -4.81 -5.20 -6.78
CA VAL A 31 -3.71 -4.25 -6.96
C VAL A 31 -2.47 -4.91 -6.39
N TYR A 32 -1.36 -4.87 -7.12
CA TYR A 32 -0.15 -5.60 -6.79
C TYR A 32 1.00 -4.67 -6.41
N GLY A 33 1.98 -5.23 -5.73
CA GLY A 33 3.22 -4.55 -5.40
C GLY A 33 3.01 -3.47 -4.36
N TYR A 34 3.81 -2.42 -4.45
CA TYR A 34 3.73 -1.32 -3.50
C TYR A 34 2.47 -0.48 -3.67
N ASP A 35 1.86 -0.52 -4.83
CA ASP A 35 0.56 0.11 -5.02
C ASP A 35 -0.53 -0.54 -4.17
N ALA A 36 -0.36 -1.80 -3.78
CA ALA A 36 -1.29 -2.45 -2.86
C ALA A 36 -1.34 -1.73 -1.50
N PHE A 37 -0.22 -1.22 -1.02
CA PHE A 37 -0.18 -0.45 0.21
C PHE A 37 -0.84 0.91 0.06
N MET A 38 -0.62 1.57 -1.06
CA MET A 38 -1.29 2.83 -1.36
C MET A 38 -2.80 2.62 -1.45
N PHE A 39 -3.22 1.56 -2.13
CA PHE A 39 -4.62 1.22 -2.27
C PHE A 39 -5.25 0.89 -0.92
N SER A 40 -4.56 0.13 -0.08
CA SER A 40 -5.01 -0.21 1.27
C SER A 40 -5.15 1.05 2.14
N PHE A 41 -4.22 1.98 2.00
CA PHE A 41 -4.28 3.25 2.72
C PHE A 41 -5.51 4.08 2.32
N LEU A 42 -5.88 4.04 1.04
CA LEU A 42 -7.01 4.81 0.51
C LEU A 42 -8.35 4.09 0.64
N SER A 43 -8.34 2.82 0.95
CA SER A 43 -9.54 2.00 1.13
C SER A 43 -9.44 1.26 2.46
N ASP A 44 -10.44 0.45 2.76
CA ASP A 44 -10.41 -0.37 3.97
C ASP A 44 -9.96 -1.81 3.71
N TYR A 45 -9.53 -2.09 2.49
CA TYR A 45 -9.08 -3.42 2.12
C TYR A 45 -7.65 -3.66 2.59
N LYS A 46 -7.38 -4.88 3.03
CA LYS A 46 -6.09 -5.22 3.62
C LYS A 46 -5.12 -5.76 2.59
N VAL A 47 -3.86 -5.43 2.79
CA VAL A 47 -2.78 -6.00 1.99
C VAL A 47 -2.50 -7.42 2.47
N LEU A 48 -2.40 -8.33 1.51
CA LEU A 48 -2.00 -9.72 1.74
C LEU A 48 -0.60 -9.90 1.20
N GLN A 49 0.25 -10.57 1.96
CA GLN A 49 1.59 -10.90 1.52
C GLN A 49 1.63 -12.37 1.13
N ASN A 50 2.09 -12.64 -0.09
CA ASN A 50 2.27 -13.99 -0.60
C ASN A 50 3.73 -14.12 -1.03
N GLY A 51 4.56 -14.70 -0.15
CA GLY A 51 5.99 -14.75 -0.38
C GLY A 51 6.58 -13.35 -0.35
N LYS A 52 7.19 -12.94 -1.46
CA LYS A 52 7.80 -11.61 -1.59
C LYS A 52 6.89 -10.59 -2.26
N THR A 53 5.68 -11.00 -2.61
CA THR A 53 4.75 -10.13 -3.31
C THR A 53 3.65 -9.65 -2.38
N TYR A 54 3.12 -8.47 -2.69
CA TYR A 54 2.01 -7.87 -1.96
C TYR A 54 0.83 -7.73 -2.92
N LYS A 55 -0.36 -7.93 -2.40
CA LYS A 55 -1.57 -7.68 -3.17
C LYS A 55 -2.70 -7.21 -2.27
N CYS A 56 -3.62 -6.45 -2.84
CA CYS A 56 -4.82 -6.01 -2.17
C CYS A 56 -5.98 -6.25 -3.12
N GLY A 57 -6.92 -7.09 -2.73
CA GLY A 57 -8.04 -7.49 -3.58
C GLY A 57 -9.36 -6.96 -3.09
N PHE A 58 -10.31 -6.84 -4.01
CA PHE A 58 -11.66 -6.41 -3.67
C PHE A 58 -12.66 -6.98 -4.68
N PRO A 59 -13.93 -7.13 -4.27
CA PRO A 59 -14.96 -7.65 -5.18
C PRO A 59 -15.33 -6.62 -6.24
N ASP A 60 -15.81 -7.08 -7.39
CA ASP A 60 -16.20 -6.22 -8.50
C ASP A 60 -17.35 -5.27 -8.11
N SER A 61 -18.18 -5.64 -7.17
CA SER A 61 -19.26 -4.78 -6.67
C SER A 61 -18.74 -3.50 -6.02
N SER A 62 -17.47 -3.47 -5.61
CA SER A 62 -16.85 -2.30 -5.00
C SER A 62 -16.10 -1.42 -6.01
N LEU A 63 -16.00 -1.83 -7.26
CA LEU A 63 -15.18 -1.13 -8.25
C LEU A 63 -15.61 0.33 -8.42
N THR A 64 -16.90 0.58 -8.54
CA THR A 64 -17.43 1.95 -8.71
C THR A 64 -17.09 2.84 -7.52
N LYS A 65 -17.25 2.33 -6.31
CA LYS A 65 -16.92 3.05 -5.08
C LYS A 65 -15.43 3.43 -5.06
N ILE A 66 -14.58 2.49 -5.44
CA ILE A 66 -13.13 2.68 -5.46
C ILE A 66 -12.73 3.69 -6.51
N THR A 67 -13.24 3.56 -7.74
CA THR A 67 -12.91 4.50 -8.81
C THR A 67 -13.43 5.91 -8.52
N ASN A 68 -14.57 6.03 -7.87
CA ASN A 68 -15.08 7.32 -7.42
C ASN A 68 -14.13 7.96 -6.41
N LYS A 69 -13.62 7.19 -5.47
CA LYS A 69 -12.66 7.70 -4.49
C LYS A 69 -11.38 8.16 -5.16
N LEU A 70 -10.84 7.37 -6.07
CA LEU A 70 -9.64 7.78 -6.82
C LEU A 70 -9.90 9.04 -7.64
N SER A 71 -11.08 9.17 -8.22
CA SER A 71 -11.47 10.36 -8.97
C SER A 71 -11.58 11.58 -8.06
N ASP A 72 -12.14 11.44 -6.88
CA ASP A 72 -12.23 12.53 -5.91
C ASP A 72 -10.86 13.04 -5.51
N LEU A 73 -9.89 12.14 -5.39
CA LEU A 73 -8.52 12.49 -5.04
C LEU A 73 -7.67 12.86 -6.25
N LYS A 74 -8.22 12.76 -7.45
CA LYS A 74 -7.52 13.02 -8.72
C LYS A 74 -6.29 12.13 -8.90
N ILE A 75 -6.40 10.88 -8.46
CA ILE A 75 -5.38 9.87 -8.67
C ILE A 75 -5.73 9.10 -9.93
N SER A 76 -4.84 9.16 -10.92
CA SER A 76 -5.03 8.45 -12.17
C SER A 76 -4.98 6.95 -11.95
N TYR A 77 -5.78 6.20 -12.69
CA TYR A 77 -5.82 4.75 -12.56
C TYR A 77 -6.03 4.08 -13.92
N GLN A 78 -5.64 2.82 -13.98
CA GLN A 78 -5.85 1.98 -15.15
C GLN A 78 -6.48 0.68 -14.67
N ILE A 79 -7.53 0.24 -15.36
CA ILE A 79 -8.19 -1.03 -15.07
C ILE A 79 -7.87 -2.00 -16.20
N ILE A 80 -7.21 -3.10 -15.87
CA ILE A 80 -6.89 -4.14 -16.83
C ILE A 80 -7.92 -5.24 -16.69
N TYR A 81 -8.81 -5.32 -17.67
CA TYR A 81 -9.87 -6.32 -17.73
C TYR A 81 -9.39 -7.59 -18.42
N ARG A 82 -10.01 -8.70 -18.07
CA ARG A 82 -9.79 -9.96 -18.80
C ARG A 82 -10.63 -9.94 -20.06
N GLY A 83 -9.98 -10.15 -21.20
CA GLY A 83 -10.67 -10.32 -22.48
C GLY A 83 -11.17 -9.03 -23.13
N ARG A 84 -10.77 -7.87 -22.65
CA ARG A 84 -11.11 -6.61 -23.32
C ARG A 84 -10.03 -5.55 -23.06
N ASN A 85 -10.11 -4.45 -23.77
CA ASN A 85 -9.14 -3.38 -23.67
C ASN A 85 -9.12 -2.72 -22.29
N PRO A 86 -7.94 -2.28 -21.84
CA PRO A 86 -7.84 -1.57 -20.56
C PRO A 86 -8.62 -0.27 -20.57
N PHE A 87 -9.13 0.12 -19.43
CA PHE A 87 -9.72 1.41 -19.20
C PHE A 87 -8.69 2.29 -18.49
N VAL A 88 -8.45 3.50 -19.02
CA VAL A 88 -7.51 4.44 -18.41
C VAL A 88 -8.23 5.73 -18.07
N LYS A 89 -8.08 6.18 -16.84
CA LYS A 89 -8.55 7.49 -16.40
C LYS A 89 -7.35 8.32 -15.98
N ASP A 90 -7.02 9.33 -16.78
CA ASP A 90 -5.86 10.18 -16.55
C ASP A 90 -6.33 11.59 -16.20
N PHE A 91 -6.08 11.98 -14.97
CA PHE A 91 -6.44 13.33 -14.48
C PHE A 91 -5.34 14.34 -14.76
N LYS A 92 -4.22 13.90 -15.32
CA LYS A 92 -3.06 14.73 -15.62
C LYS A 92 -2.47 15.41 -14.36
N LYS A 93 -2.69 14.79 -13.22
CA LYS A 93 -2.17 15.23 -11.93
C LYS A 93 -1.15 14.20 -11.45
N ILE A 94 0.02 14.20 -12.07
CA ILE A 94 1.09 13.23 -11.77
C ILE A 94 1.40 13.20 -10.28
N ASN A 95 1.44 14.38 -9.67
CA ASN A 95 1.83 14.52 -8.27
C ASN A 95 0.88 13.82 -7.29
N GLN A 96 -0.38 13.62 -7.67
CA GLN A 96 -1.33 12.98 -6.78
C GLN A 96 -0.99 11.51 -6.57
N TYR A 97 -0.67 10.78 -7.64
CA TYR A 97 -0.22 9.40 -7.51
C TYR A 97 1.04 9.32 -6.65
N SER A 98 2.05 10.12 -6.97
CA SER A 98 3.32 10.12 -6.26
C SER A 98 3.15 10.52 -4.80
N LYS A 99 2.32 11.51 -4.53
CA LYS A 99 2.05 11.98 -3.18
C LYS A 99 1.49 10.89 -2.28
N TYR A 100 0.44 10.23 -2.74
CA TYR A 100 -0.20 9.18 -1.93
C TYR A 100 0.64 7.92 -1.86
N LYS A 101 1.39 7.62 -2.90
CA LYS A 101 2.32 6.50 -2.86
C LYS A 101 3.42 6.73 -1.82
N LEU A 102 3.96 7.95 -1.76
CA LEU A 102 4.98 8.29 -0.78
C LEU A 102 4.44 8.16 0.64
N ILE A 103 3.23 8.66 0.89
CA ILE A 103 2.59 8.53 2.21
C ILE A 103 2.43 7.06 2.60
N ALA A 104 1.97 6.24 1.67
CA ALA A 104 1.76 4.81 1.94
C ALA A 104 3.08 4.09 2.24
N LEU A 105 4.14 4.42 1.49
CA LEU A 105 5.46 3.83 1.73
C LEU A 105 6.04 4.25 3.07
N GLN A 106 5.81 5.49 3.49
CA GLN A 106 6.22 5.96 4.81
C GLN A 106 5.49 5.21 5.92
N LYS A 107 4.20 4.97 5.75
CA LYS A 107 3.42 4.19 6.72
C LYS A 107 3.88 2.74 6.77
N LEU A 108 4.24 2.16 5.63
CA LEU A 108 4.78 0.81 5.58
C LEU A 108 6.12 0.73 6.30
N ASP A 109 7.00 1.71 6.11
CA ASP A 109 8.28 1.76 6.80
C ASP A 109 8.10 1.80 8.32
N ILE A 110 7.18 2.64 8.79
CA ILE A 110 6.86 2.73 10.22
C ILE A 110 6.36 1.39 10.74
N LYS A 111 5.45 0.74 10.00
CA LYS A 111 4.92 -0.55 10.40
C LYS A 111 6.03 -1.61 10.51
N GLU A 112 6.92 -1.67 9.53
CA GLU A 112 8.03 -2.62 9.55
C GLU A 112 8.96 -2.40 10.74
N ARG A 113 9.22 -1.13 11.07
CA ARG A 113 10.03 -0.78 12.23
C ARG A 113 9.35 -1.17 13.54
N MET A 114 8.05 -0.97 13.63
CA MET A 114 7.27 -1.36 14.80
C MET A 114 7.27 -2.88 14.97
N ASP A 115 7.06 -3.62 13.88
CA ASP A 115 7.08 -5.09 13.93
C ASP A 115 8.44 -5.62 14.37
N ALA A 116 9.51 -5.02 13.85
CA ALA A 116 10.88 -5.39 14.25
C ALA A 116 11.13 -5.12 15.74
N LEU A 117 10.61 -3.98 16.24
CA LEU A 117 10.75 -3.62 17.65
C LEU A 117 9.97 -4.60 18.54
N VAL A 118 8.78 -4.98 18.15
CA VAL A 118 7.95 -5.96 18.87
C VAL A 118 8.70 -7.29 18.99
N GLU A 119 9.31 -7.75 17.89
CA GLU A 119 10.09 -8.99 17.92
C GLU A 119 11.27 -8.91 18.89
N LYS A 120 11.94 -7.76 18.93
CA LYS A 120 13.03 -7.54 19.89
C LYS A 120 12.52 -7.59 21.32
N VAL A 121 11.38 -6.98 21.59
CA VAL A 121 10.76 -6.99 22.93
C VAL A 121 10.40 -8.41 23.34
N LYS A 122 9.85 -9.20 22.41
CA LYS A 122 9.49 -10.60 22.68
C LYS A 122 10.69 -11.46 23.04
N SER A 123 11.89 -11.10 22.57
CA SER A 123 13.10 -11.84 22.87
C SER A 123 13.68 -11.51 24.25
N LEU A 124 13.19 -10.46 24.89
CA LEU A 124 13.65 -10.06 26.22
C LEU A 124 13.03 -10.93 27.32
N ASN A 125 13.70 -11.00 28.49
CA ASN A 125 13.05 -11.62 29.61
C ASN A 125 11.93 -10.73 30.15
N GLU A 126 11.11 -11.27 31.05
CA GLU A 126 9.91 -10.57 31.52
C GLU A 126 10.25 -9.23 32.18
N GLU A 127 11.29 -9.17 32.96
CA GLU A 127 11.70 -7.96 33.67
C GLU A 127 12.16 -6.88 32.70
N GLN A 128 12.98 -7.26 31.71
CA GLN A 128 13.47 -6.33 30.69
C GLN A 128 12.32 -5.82 29.82
N ALA A 129 11.41 -6.71 29.45
CA ALA A 129 10.24 -6.33 28.64
C ALA A 129 9.37 -5.31 29.36
N LYS A 130 9.14 -5.48 30.65
CA LYS A 130 8.37 -4.53 31.44
C LYS A 130 9.01 -3.16 31.47
N LYS A 131 10.32 -3.08 31.62
CA LYS A 131 11.05 -1.81 31.62
C LYS A 131 10.90 -1.09 30.30
N VAL A 132 11.06 -1.81 29.18
CA VAL A 132 10.94 -1.22 27.85
C VAL A 132 9.53 -0.70 27.61
N MET A 133 8.53 -1.48 28.00
CA MET A 133 7.13 -1.09 27.81
C MET A 133 6.78 0.16 28.61
N LEU A 134 7.30 0.29 29.84
CA LEU A 134 7.08 1.49 30.64
C LEU A 134 7.70 2.73 30.00
N GLU A 135 8.87 2.58 29.40
CA GLU A 135 9.51 3.70 28.70
C GLU A 135 8.70 4.13 27.47
N ILE A 136 8.17 3.16 26.73
CA ILE A 136 7.32 3.46 25.56
C ILE A 136 6.05 4.18 26.00
N GLU A 137 5.41 3.71 27.07
CA GLU A 137 4.20 4.35 27.59
C GLU A 137 4.46 5.80 27.99
N LYS A 138 5.59 6.08 28.63
CA LYS A 138 5.98 7.44 28.97
C LYS A 138 6.13 8.33 27.75
N CYS A 139 6.68 7.80 26.68
CA CYS A 139 6.86 8.56 25.44
C CYS A 139 5.52 8.90 24.77
N LEU A 140 4.48 8.13 25.06
CA LEU A 140 3.16 8.32 24.44
C LEU A 140 2.22 9.21 25.27
N GLU A 141 2.63 9.58 26.48
CA GLU A 141 1.83 10.49 27.33
C GLU A 141 1.85 11.93 26.84
#